data_6c2d1e30e8916c1cc363175674b8a95c
#
_entry.id   6c2d1e30e8916c1cc363175674b8a95c
#
_cell.length_a   1.000
_cell.length_b   1.000
_cell.length_c   1.000
_cell.angle_alpha   90.00
_cell.angle_beta   90.00
_cell.angle_gamma   90.00
#
_symmetry.space_group_name_H-M   'P 1'
#
loop_
_entity.id
_entity.type
_entity.pdbx_description
1 polymer ?
#
loop_
_entity_poly.entity_id
_entity_poly.type
_entity_poly.pdbx_seq_one_letter_code
_entity_poly.pdbx_strand_id
1 'polypeptide(L)'
;MESVAGTARARKPEEVKSAARVLEVLELLGTEGALLSLAEMANVMAVPKSSLHAILRTMEAHRWVDVDPSGTRYSLGLKALLTGTAYLEGDDVASLAGPVLDHLAEETGETVHLGRLDGTDVVYLAKRESRHALRMHSAVGRRLPAHATALGKAMLAQYDAVEVQRRLSWPLERLTPDTVIDPGELVAQLAEARLRGWASDDGENSVDIRSVAVALNAADGGGDAISCSAPRSRMDDARMAEIAGAVTEAADSLRTLIKRLGQH
;
A
#
# COMPACT_ATOMS: atom_id res chain seq x y z
N MET A 1 41.68 -30.70 0.65
CA MET A 1 40.91 -30.58 -0.62
C MET A 1 39.62 -29.87 -0.26
N GLU A 2 39.63 -28.54 -0.40
CA GLU A 2 38.50 -27.67 -0.11
C GLU A 2 37.62 -27.60 -1.37
N SER A 3 36.34 -27.92 -1.18
CA SER A 3 35.32 -27.69 -2.21
C SER A 3 34.61 -26.38 -1.91
N VAL A 4 34.95 -25.34 -2.66
CA VAL A 4 34.30 -24.04 -2.64
C VAL A 4 32.96 -24.19 -3.40
N ALA A 5 31.87 -24.26 -2.65
CA ALA A 5 30.52 -24.13 -3.20
C ALA A 5 30.28 -22.66 -3.56
N GLY A 6 30.41 -22.34 -4.85
CA GLY A 6 30.05 -21.03 -5.39
C GLY A 6 28.54 -20.81 -5.33
N THR A 7 28.12 -19.84 -4.55
CA THR A 7 26.73 -19.32 -4.56
C THR A 7 26.42 -18.74 -5.94
N ALA A 8 25.60 -19.42 -6.70
CA ALA A 8 25.09 -18.93 -7.97
C ALA A 8 24.22 -17.69 -7.72
N ARG A 9 24.76 -16.53 -8.04
CA ARG A 9 24.03 -15.26 -8.08
C ARG A 9 22.93 -15.39 -9.13
N ALA A 10 21.66 -15.41 -8.72
CA ALA A 10 20.53 -15.43 -9.60
C ALA A 10 20.67 -14.29 -10.63
N ARG A 11 20.80 -14.64 -11.91
CA ARG A 11 20.90 -13.70 -13.02
C ARG A 11 19.57 -12.96 -13.10
N LYS A 12 19.57 -11.63 -12.92
CA LYS A 12 18.38 -10.80 -13.24
C LYS A 12 17.93 -11.16 -14.66
N PRO A 13 16.64 -11.42 -14.89
CA PRO A 13 16.14 -11.70 -16.22
C PRO A 13 16.49 -10.53 -17.15
N GLU A 14 16.83 -10.85 -18.41
CA GLU A 14 17.16 -9.85 -19.41
C GLU A 14 15.91 -9.02 -19.70
N GLU A 15 15.94 -7.75 -19.35
CA GLU A 15 14.78 -6.87 -19.40
C GLU A 15 14.56 -6.35 -20.83
N VAL A 16 13.35 -6.54 -21.37
CA VAL A 16 12.97 -5.96 -22.67
C VAL A 16 12.67 -4.48 -22.46
N LYS A 17 13.60 -3.62 -22.85
CA LYS A 17 13.58 -2.17 -22.62
C LYS A 17 12.27 -1.46 -23.03
N SER A 18 11.64 -1.89 -24.12
CA SER A 18 10.35 -1.30 -24.54
C SER A 18 9.19 -1.69 -23.62
N ALA A 19 9.18 -2.94 -23.12
CA ALA A 19 8.18 -3.39 -22.18
C ALA A 19 8.34 -2.69 -20.82
N ALA A 20 9.58 -2.59 -20.30
CA ALA A 20 9.86 -1.87 -19.08
C ALA A 20 9.37 -0.42 -19.16
N ARG A 21 9.65 0.29 -20.24
CA ARG A 21 9.19 1.67 -20.43
C ARG A 21 7.68 1.82 -20.46
N VAL A 22 6.94 0.83 -20.99
CA VAL A 22 5.46 0.85 -20.93
C VAL A 22 4.99 0.77 -19.48
N LEU A 23 5.59 -0.11 -18.66
CA LEU A 23 5.28 -0.24 -17.24
C LEU A 23 5.63 1.05 -16.47
N GLU A 24 6.82 1.60 -16.68
CA GLU A 24 7.24 2.88 -16.08
C GLU A 24 6.28 4.04 -16.43
N VAL A 25 5.75 4.10 -17.66
CA VAL A 25 4.75 5.11 -18.04
C VAL A 25 3.46 4.91 -17.26
N LEU A 26 2.98 3.68 -17.10
CA LEU A 26 1.76 3.39 -16.32
C LEU A 26 1.93 3.76 -14.85
N GLU A 27 3.06 3.42 -14.25
CA GLU A 27 3.41 3.76 -12.87
C GLU A 27 3.48 5.29 -12.67
N LEU A 28 4.15 6.00 -13.58
CA LEU A 28 4.27 7.46 -13.53
C LEU A 28 2.92 8.17 -13.66
N LEU A 29 2.07 7.73 -14.59
CA LEU A 29 0.72 8.26 -14.78
C LEU A 29 -0.27 7.79 -13.70
N GLY A 30 0.07 6.72 -12.96
CA GLY A 30 -0.68 6.21 -11.82
C GLY A 30 -0.54 7.05 -10.55
N THR A 31 0.40 8.00 -10.52
CA THR A 31 0.49 8.94 -9.39
C THR A 31 -0.73 9.86 -9.38
N GLU A 32 -1.17 10.22 -8.17
CA GLU A 32 -2.42 10.99 -7.97
C GLU A 32 -2.45 12.29 -8.78
N GLY A 33 -3.49 12.42 -9.61
CA GLY A 33 -3.71 13.62 -10.44
C GLY A 33 -2.73 13.80 -11.58
N ALA A 34 -1.92 12.80 -11.93
CA ALA A 34 -0.91 12.92 -12.97
C ALA A 34 -1.54 13.20 -14.35
N LEU A 35 -1.30 14.40 -14.82
CA LEU A 35 -1.59 14.85 -16.19
C LEU A 35 -0.29 15.44 -16.75
N LEU A 36 0.51 14.60 -17.43
CA LEU A 36 1.89 14.90 -17.80
C LEU A 36 2.05 15.09 -19.31
N SER A 37 2.88 16.04 -19.70
CA SER A 37 3.30 16.20 -21.09
C SER A 37 4.39 15.17 -21.45
N LEU A 38 4.56 14.92 -22.76
CA LEU A 38 5.67 14.12 -23.29
C LEU A 38 7.05 14.59 -22.78
N ALA A 39 7.21 15.90 -22.63
CA ALA A 39 8.48 16.48 -22.19
C ALA A 39 8.77 16.20 -20.71
N GLU A 40 7.75 16.34 -19.85
CA GLU A 40 7.84 16.05 -18.42
C GLU A 40 8.16 14.56 -18.20
N MET A 41 7.41 13.66 -18.84
CA MET A 41 7.66 12.22 -18.73
C MET A 41 9.04 11.82 -19.25
N ALA A 42 9.45 12.33 -20.42
CA ALA A 42 10.77 12.03 -20.99
C ALA A 42 11.93 12.49 -20.09
N ASN A 43 11.74 13.60 -19.37
CA ASN A 43 12.71 14.12 -18.41
C ASN A 43 12.79 13.23 -17.16
N VAL A 44 11.63 12.89 -16.55
CA VAL A 44 11.57 12.02 -15.36
C VAL A 44 12.15 10.63 -15.64
N MET A 45 11.76 10.03 -16.78
CA MET A 45 12.20 8.68 -17.17
C MET A 45 13.62 8.67 -17.78
N ALA A 46 14.24 9.82 -18.01
CA ALA A 46 15.55 9.96 -18.68
C ALA A 46 15.62 9.23 -20.04
N VAL A 47 14.54 9.32 -20.86
CA VAL A 47 14.44 8.68 -22.17
C VAL A 47 14.28 9.69 -23.30
N PRO A 48 14.74 9.37 -24.55
CA PRO A 48 14.53 10.22 -25.70
C PRO A 48 13.04 10.43 -26.01
N LYS A 49 12.63 11.69 -26.25
CA LYS A 49 11.22 12.05 -26.57
C LYS A 49 10.66 11.26 -27.75
N SER A 50 11.45 11.00 -28.80
CA SER A 50 11.00 10.24 -29.98
C SER A 50 10.63 8.79 -29.63
N SER A 51 11.41 8.14 -28.78
CA SER A 51 11.12 6.78 -28.32
C SER A 51 9.88 6.74 -27.44
N LEU A 52 9.76 7.67 -26.50
CA LEU A 52 8.60 7.76 -25.61
C LEU A 52 7.32 8.09 -26.37
N HIS A 53 7.38 8.99 -27.37
CA HIS A 53 6.23 9.31 -28.22
C HIS A 53 5.69 8.10 -28.97
N ALA A 54 6.58 7.23 -29.50
CA ALA A 54 6.14 6.00 -30.17
C ALA A 54 5.44 5.02 -29.20
N ILE A 55 5.94 4.92 -27.95
CA ILE A 55 5.32 4.12 -26.89
C ILE A 55 3.96 4.67 -26.55
N LEU A 56 3.84 5.98 -26.27
CA LEU A 56 2.58 6.63 -25.89
C LEU A 56 1.51 6.47 -26.97
N ARG A 57 1.86 6.63 -28.26
CA ARG A 57 0.93 6.38 -29.37
C ARG A 57 0.40 4.94 -29.40
N THR A 58 1.27 3.96 -29.09
CA THR A 58 0.85 2.56 -28.98
C THR A 58 -0.10 2.37 -27.79
N MET A 59 0.23 2.97 -26.64
CA MET A 59 -0.61 2.87 -25.44
C MET A 59 -1.95 3.55 -25.61
N GLU A 60 -2.00 4.70 -26.29
CA GLU A 60 -3.22 5.42 -26.66
C GLU A 60 -4.09 4.55 -27.60
N ALA A 61 -3.53 4.00 -28.69
CA ALA A 61 -4.23 3.12 -29.61
C ALA A 61 -4.85 1.90 -28.90
N HIS A 62 -4.22 1.42 -27.82
CA HIS A 62 -4.71 0.34 -26.98
C HIS A 62 -5.54 0.81 -25.76
N ARG A 63 -5.82 2.12 -25.62
CA ARG A 63 -6.64 2.73 -24.57
C ARG A 63 -6.08 2.56 -23.15
N TRP A 64 -4.77 2.38 -23.02
CA TRP A 64 -4.06 2.40 -21.72
C TRP A 64 -3.75 3.82 -21.27
N VAL A 65 -3.66 4.75 -22.20
CA VAL A 65 -3.38 6.16 -22.00
C VAL A 65 -4.41 6.96 -22.78
N ASP A 66 -4.91 8.03 -22.19
CA ASP A 66 -5.73 9.03 -22.82
C ASP A 66 -4.94 10.32 -23.02
N VAL A 67 -5.31 11.10 -24.05
CA VAL A 67 -4.70 12.39 -24.36
C VAL A 67 -5.76 13.47 -24.17
N ASP A 68 -5.38 14.58 -23.58
CA ASP A 68 -6.26 15.71 -23.38
C ASP A 68 -6.73 16.35 -24.72
N PRO A 69 -7.80 17.16 -24.74
CA PRO A 69 -8.30 17.78 -25.97
C PRO A 69 -7.29 18.66 -26.72
N SER A 70 -6.25 19.15 -26.03
CA SER A 70 -5.16 19.93 -26.66
C SER A 70 -4.13 19.05 -27.36
N GLY A 71 -4.14 17.73 -27.12
CA GLY A 71 -3.16 16.78 -27.67
C GLY A 71 -1.77 16.86 -27.02
N THR A 72 -1.66 17.50 -25.86
CA THR A 72 -0.36 17.81 -25.24
C THR A 72 -0.09 17.10 -23.92
N ARG A 73 -1.14 16.61 -23.23
CA ARG A 73 -1.01 15.98 -21.93
C ARG A 73 -1.65 14.59 -21.91
N TYR A 74 -1.03 13.70 -21.15
CA TYR A 74 -1.38 12.29 -21.06
C TYR A 74 -1.82 11.94 -19.64
N SER A 75 -2.81 11.06 -19.54
CA SER A 75 -3.31 10.45 -18.30
C SER A 75 -3.54 8.95 -18.49
N LEU A 76 -3.82 8.22 -17.40
CA LEU A 76 -4.26 6.82 -17.53
C LEU A 76 -5.57 6.74 -18.29
N GLY A 77 -5.65 5.80 -19.23
CA GLY A 77 -6.86 5.48 -19.98
C GLY A 77 -7.75 4.47 -19.23
N LEU A 78 -9.00 4.35 -19.69
CA LEU A 78 -10.02 3.49 -19.06
C LEU A 78 -9.56 2.03 -18.91
N LYS A 79 -8.68 1.53 -19.79
CA LYS A 79 -8.22 0.15 -19.73
C LYS A 79 -7.38 -0.15 -18.48
N ALA A 80 -6.68 0.85 -17.93
CA ALA A 80 -5.96 0.71 -16.66
C ALA A 80 -6.93 0.41 -15.50
N LEU A 81 -8.06 1.15 -15.42
CA LEU A 81 -9.11 0.89 -14.44
C LEU A 81 -9.69 -0.52 -14.57
N LEU A 82 -10.08 -0.93 -15.79
CA LEU A 82 -10.68 -2.25 -16.02
C LEU A 82 -9.74 -3.39 -15.60
N THR A 83 -8.44 -3.23 -15.85
CA THR A 83 -7.44 -4.23 -15.47
C THR A 83 -7.23 -4.26 -13.95
N GLY A 84 -7.16 -3.10 -13.30
CA GLY A 84 -7.05 -3.01 -11.84
C GLY A 84 -8.29 -3.55 -11.12
N THR A 85 -9.49 -3.30 -11.65
CA THR A 85 -10.74 -3.84 -11.08
C THR A 85 -10.76 -5.37 -11.13
N ALA A 86 -10.34 -5.97 -12.24
CA ALA A 86 -10.24 -7.43 -12.36
C ALA A 86 -9.30 -8.07 -11.33
N TYR A 87 -8.24 -7.37 -10.92
CA TYR A 87 -7.38 -7.82 -9.83
C TYR A 87 -8.15 -7.87 -8.50
N LEU A 88 -8.92 -6.83 -8.17
CA LEU A 88 -9.69 -6.77 -6.92
C LEU A 88 -10.84 -7.77 -6.89
N GLU A 89 -11.51 -8.00 -8.03
CA GLU A 89 -12.59 -9.00 -8.17
C GLU A 89 -12.08 -10.43 -8.00
N GLY A 90 -10.85 -10.71 -8.43
CA GLY A 90 -10.18 -12.00 -8.25
C GLY A 90 -9.54 -12.22 -6.88
N ASP A 91 -9.59 -11.20 -5.99
CA ASP A 91 -8.98 -11.28 -4.66
C ASP A 91 -10.01 -11.62 -3.59
N ASP A 92 -9.88 -12.79 -3.01
CA ASP A 92 -10.83 -13.32 -2.00
C ASP A 92 -10.91 -12.41 -0.76
N VAL A 93 -9.78 -11.87 -0.28
CA VAL A 93 -9.75 -11.02 0.91
C VAL A 93 -10.43 -9.68 0.63
N ALA A 94 -10.12 -9.04 -0.51
CA ALA A 94 -10.75 -7.79 -0.91
C ALA A 94 -12.27 -7.94 -1.10
N SER A 95 -12.71 -9.07 -1.69
CA SER A 95 -14.11 -9.37 -1.92
C SER A 95 -14.91 -9.59 -0.62
N LEU A 96 -14.31 -10.28 0.37
CA LEU A 96 -14.93 -10.54 1.66
C LEU A 96 -14.91 -9.34 2.61
N ALA A 97 -13.97 -8.42 2.44
CA ALA A 97 -13.76 -7.31 3.36
C ALA A 97 -14.92 -6.29 3.33
N GLY A 98 -15.63 -6.15 2.21
CA GLY A 98 -16.66 -5.12 2.02
C GLY A 98 -17.58 -4.92 3.21
N PRO A 99 -18.41 -5.92 3.59
CA PRO A 99 -19.36 -5.80 4.70
C PRO A 99 -18.69 -5.53 6.07
N VAL A 100 -17.49 -6.09 6.29
CA VAL A 100 -16.73 -5.89 7.54
C VAL A 100 -16.23 -4.45 7.66
N LEU A 101 -15.72 -3.90 6.57
CA LEU A 101 -15.29 -2.51 6.53
C LEU A 101 -16.46 -1.52 6.63
N ASP A 102 -17.62 -1.86 6.05
CA ASP A 102 -18.84 -1.05 6.18
C ASP A 102 -19.25 -0.94 7.65
N HIS A 103 -19.32 -2.08 8.35
CA HIS A 103 -19.66 -2.11 9.77
C HIS A 103 -18.65 -1.34 10.63
N LEU A 104 -17.34 -1.56 10.43
CA LEU A 104 -16.29 -0.86 11.18
C LEU A 104 -16.33 0.66 10.95
N ALA A 105 -16.62 1.10 9.72
CA ALA A 105 -16.75 2.52 9.41
C ALA A 105 -18.00 3.15 10.04
N GLU A 106 -19.11 2.43 10.09
CA GLU A 106 -20.34 2.86 10.77
C GLU A 106 -20.13 2.98 12.30
N GLU A 107 -19.50 1.99 12.91
CA GLU A 107 -19.24 1.95 14.35
C GLU A 107 -18.27 3.05 14.79
N THR A 108 -17.15 3.20 14.10
CA THR A 108 -16.10 4.17 14.47
C THR A 108 -16.42 5.59 14.00
N GLY A 109 -17.12 5.72 12.86
CA GLY A 109 -17.36 6.98 12.16
C GLY A 109 -16.13 7.52 11.43
N GLU A 110 -15.02 6.77 11.38
CA GLU A 110 -13.73 7.21 10.85
C GLU A 110 -13.35 6.46 9.56
N THR A 111 -12.24 6.86 8.94
CA THR A 111 -11.79 6.24 7.70
C THR A 111 -11.15 4.88 7.97
N VAL A 112 -11.64 3.84 7.30
CA VAL A 112 -11.09 2.48 7.42
C VAL A 112 -10.51 2.00 6.10
N HIS A 113 -9.45 1.16 6.17
CA HIS A 113 -8.79 0.61 4.99
C HIS A 113 -8.53 -0.89 5.17
N LEU A 114 -8.57 -1.59 4.03
CA LEU A 114 -7.85 -2.85 3.84
C LEU A 114 -6.56 -2.53 3.08
N GLY A 115 -5.43 -3.02 3.57
CA GLY A 115 -4.13 -2.87 2.91
C GLY A 115 -3.39 -4.18 2.84
N ARG A 116 -2.56 -4.31 1.80
CA ARG A 116 -1.66 -5.45 1.55
C ARG A 116 -0.22 -5.00 1.58
N LEU A 117 0.65 -5.78 2.21
CA LEU A 117 2.10 -5.57 2.17
C LEU A 117 2.64 -6.04 0.82
N ASP A 118 3.29 -5.12 0.10
CA ASP A 118 3.96 -5.39 -1.18
C ASP A 118 5.39 -4.82 -1.13
N GLY A 119 6.35 -5.72 -0.93
CA GLY A 119 7.74 -5.33 -0.71
C GLY A 119 7.92 -4.55 0.60
N THR A 120 8.30 -3.28 0.49
CA THR A 120 8.50 -2.34 1.59
C THR A 120 7.31 -1.42 1.86
N ASP A 121 6.25 -1.55 1.05
CA ASP A 121 5.11 -0.66 1.06
C ASP A 121 3.80 -1.38 1.40
N VAL A 122 2.82 -0.60 1.80
CA VAL A 122 1.42 -1.01 1.89
C VAL A 122 0.67 -0.47 0.69
N VAL A 123 -0.12 -1.32 0.03
CA VAL A 123 -1.06 -0.94 -1.02
C VAL A 123 -2.47 -1.01 -0.48
N TYR A 124 -3.25 0.07 -0.61
CA TYR A 124 -4.65 0.09 -0.22
C TYR A 124 -5.51 -0.68 -1.24
N LEU A 125 -6.20 -1.75 -0.78
CA LEU A 125 -7.09 -2.57 -1.61
C LEU A 125 -8.55 -2.14 -1.50
N ALA A 126 -8.98 -1.68 -0.33
CA ALA A 126 -10.32 -1.16 -0.11
C ALA A 126 -10.32 -0.03 0.92
N LYS A 127 -11.36 0.80 0.86
CA LYS A 127 -11.53 1.96 1.73
C LYS A 127 -12.99 2.21 2.03
N ARG A 128 -13.28 2.71 3.26
CA ARG A 128 -14.53 3.40 3.59
C ARG A 128 -14.20 4.77 4.17
N GLU A 129 -14.87 5.77 3.68
CA GLU A 129 -14.62 7.15 4.13
C GLU A 129 -15.29 7.45 5.45
N SER A 130 -14.61 8.26 6.27
CA SER A 130 -15.22 8.86 7.45
C SER A 130 -16.46 9.67 7.08
N ARG A 131 -17.47 9.63 7.95
CA ARG A 131 -18.68 10.49 7.86
C ARG A 131 -18.40 11.97 8.14
N HIS A 132 -17.23 12.30 8.66
CA HIS A 132 -16.85 13.67 9.00
C HIS A 132 -16.31 14.41 7.78
N ALA A 133 -16.57 15.73 7.70
CA ALA A 133 -16.06 16.59 6.63
C ALA A 133 -14.52 16.65 6.62
N LEU A 134 -13.90 16.78 7.80
CA LEU A 134 -12.46 16.69 7.96
C LEU A 134 -12.07 15.20 8.05
N ARG A 135 -11.43 14.68 7.02
CA ARG A 135 -11.02 13.28 6.91
C ARG A 135 -9.69 13.15 6.17
N MET A 136 -9.04 12.02 6.35
CA MET A 136 -7.83 11.68 5.62
C MET A 136 -8.11 11.52 4.13
N HIS A 137 -7.28 12.13 3.29
CA HIS A 137 -7.31 11.90 1.85
C HIS A 137 -6.52 10.62 1.53
N SER A 138 -7.20 9.64 0.94
CA SER A 138 -6.63 8.36 0.55
C SER A 138 -7.38 7.77 -0.64
N ALA A 139 -6.74 6.89 -1.41
CA ALA A 139 -7.32 6.22 -2.57
C ALA A 139 -6.93 4.73 -2.60
N VAL A 140 -7.79 3.89 -3.17
CA VAL A 140 -7.44 2.50 -3.52
C VAL A 140 -6.30 2.53 -4.54
N GLY A 141 -5.33 1.61 -4.40
CA GLY A 141 -4.10 1.58 -5.20
C GLY A 141 -2.98 2.47 -4.67
N ARG A 142 -3.23 3.36 -3.70
CA ARG A 142 -2.17 4.17 -3.10
C ARG A 142 -1.17 3.30 -2.36
N ARG A 143 0.12 3.62 -2.56
CA ARG A 143 1.26 2.99 -1.87
C ARG A 143 1.79 3.91 -0.79
N LEU A 144 2.11 3.35 0.37
CA LEU A 144 2.69 4.06 1.51
C LEU A 144 3.78 3.21 2.15
N PRO A 145 4.88 3.80 2.65
CA PRO A 145 5.93 3.05 3.33
C PRO A 145 5.41 2.27 4.54
N ALA A 146 5.68 0.96 4.57
CA ALA A 146 5.15 0.09 5.62
C ALA A 146 5.66 0.47 7.02
N HIS A 147 6.90 0.95 7.14
CA HIS A 147 7.49 1.33 8.43
C HIS A 147 6.78 2.52 9.09
N ALA A 148 6.13 3.39 8.32
CA ALA A 148 5.50 4.63 8.80
C ALA A 148 3.98 4.54 8.90
N THR A 149 3.36 3.39 8.65
CA THR A 149 1.90 3.22 8.69
C THR A 149 1.48 2.16 9.70
N ALA A 150 0.32 2.35 10.36
CA ALA A 150 -0.22 1.34 11.26
C ALA A 150 -0.44 -0.01 10.54
N LEU A 151 -0.97 -0.01 9.31
CA LEU A 151 -1.14 -1.22 8.48
C LEU A 151 0.19 -1.95 8.27
N GLY A 152 1.21 -1.22 7.83
CA GLY A 152 2.52 -1.79 7.57
C GLY A 152 3.17 -2.34 8.83
N LYS A 153 3.11 -1.58 9.94
CA LYS A 153 3.62 -2.05 11.24
C LYS A 153 2.87 -3.28 11.74
N ALA A 154 1.55 -3.36 11.58
CA ALA A 154 0.78 -4.54 11.95
C ALA A 154 1.23 -5.79 11.18
N MET A 155 1.48 -5.65 9.86
CA MET A 155 1.97 -6.74 9.03
C MET A 155 3.45 -7.06 9.30
N LEU A 156 4.31 -6.05 9.43
CA LEU A 156 5.73 -6.24 9.78
C LEU A 156 5.92 -6.88 11.16
N ALA A 157 5.02 -6.61 12.12
CA ALA A 157 5.02 -7.24 13.44
C ALA A 157 4.82 -8.76 13.38
N GLN A 158 4.41 -9.35 12.27
CA GLN A 158 4.31 -10.81 12.09
C GLN A 158 5.66 -11.47 11.81
N TYR A 159 6.70 -10.70 11.45
CA TYR A 159 8.04 -11.19 11.14
C TYR A 159 8.99 -10.98 12.34
N ASP A 160 10.03 -11.80 12.45
CA ASP A 160 11.09 -11.56 13.43
C ASP A 160 11.97 -10.35 13.03
N ALA A 161 12.81 -9.90 13.97
CA ALA A 161 13.65 -8.72 13.77
C ALA A 161 14.62 -8.84 12.59
N VAL A 162 15.15 -10.04 12.33
CA VAL A 162 16.10 -10.29 11.24
C VAL A 162 15.38 -10.17 9.89
N GLU A 163 14.19 -10.77 9.79
CA GLU A 163 13.39 -10.69 8.58
C GLU A 163 12.89 -9.26 8.30
N VAL A 164 12.49 -8.50 9.33
CA VAL A 164 12.12 -7.09 9.19
C VAL A 164 13.29 -6.27 8.61
N GLN A 165 14.50 -6.45 9.18
CA GLN A 165 15.70 -5.75 8.69
C GLN A 165 16.04 -6.12 7.24
N ARG A 166 15.83 -7.38 6.86
CA ARG A 166 16.08 -7.87 5.49
C ARG A 166 15.06 -7.34 4.48
N ARG A 167 13.79 -7.18 4.88
CA ARG A 167 12.69 -6.74 4.01
C ARG A 167 12.74 -5.25 3.72
N LEU A 168 13.09 -4.43 4.73
CA LEU A 168 13.08 -2.99 4.59
C LEU A 168 14.36 -2.48 3.91
N SER A 169 14.22 -1.43 3.11
CA SER A 169 15.34 -0.74 2.46
C SER A 169 15.88 0.35 3.38
N TRP A 170 17.10 0.17 3.85
CA TRP A 170 17.76 1.13 4.75
C TRP A 170 18.66 2.10 3.98
N PRO A 171 18.75 3.40 4.37
CA PRO A 171 18.01 4.05 5.47
C PRO A 171 16.54 4.22 5.15
N LEU A 172 15.67 4.21 6.19
CA LEU A 172 14.24 4.47 6.05
C LEU A 172 13.97 5.94 5.74
N GLU A 173 12.94 6.19 4.92
CA GLU A 173 12.50 7.54 4.59
C GLU A 173 11.81 8.19 5.79
N ARG A 174 12.17 9.45 6.08
CA ARG A 174 11.50 10.28 7.09
C ARG A 174 10.42 11.11 6.42
N LEU A 175 9.16 10.77 6.65
CA LEU A 175 8.01 11.48 6.09
C LEU A 175 7.57 12.66 6.95
N THR A 176 7.71 12.52 8.27
CA THR A 176 7.36 13.54 9.26
C THR A 176 8.46 13.59 10.34
N PRO A 177 8.45 14.60 11.22
CA PRO A 177 9.34 14.59 12.39
C PRO A 177 9.14 13.37 13.31
N ASP A 178 7.93 12.80 13.35
CA ASP A 178 7.55 11.69 14.21
C ASP A 178 7.87 10.30 13.58
N THR A 179 8.26 10.25 12.28
CA THR A 179 8.57 8.98 11.59
C THR A 179 9.74 8.27 12.26
N VAL A 180 9.51 7.04 12.70
CA VAL A 180 10.55 6.16 13.25
C VAL A 180 11.43 5.63 12.11
N ILE A 181 12.71 6.01 12.14
CA ILE A 181 13.72 5.61 11.16
C ILE A 181 14.88 4.80 11.75
N ASP A 182 14.97 4.74 13.08
CA ASP A 182 15.97 3.90 13.77
C ASP A 182 15.55 2.43 13.75
N PRO A 183 16.45 1.51 13.32
CA PRO A 183 16.13 0.09 13.25
C PRO A 183 15.75 -0.53 14.57
N GLY A 184 16.42 -0.14 15.66
CA GLY A 184 16.19 -0.68 16.99
C GLY A 184 14.85 -0.23 17.56
N GLU A 185 14.52 1.05 17.37
CA GLU A 185 13.24 1.64 17.77
C GLU A 185 12.07 1.01 17.01
N LEU A 186 12.20 0.86 15.69
CA LEU A 186 11.17 0.20 14.89
C LEU A 186 10.94 -1.24 15.35
N VAL A 187 12.00 -2.02 15.54
CA VAL A 187 11.89 -3.42 16.01
C VAL A 187 11.22 -3.47 17.38
N ALA A 188 11.52 -2.56 18.31
CA ALA A 188 10.88 -2.49 19.61
C ALA A 188 9.37 -2.20 19.49
N GLN A 189 8.97 -1.22 18.66
CA GLN A 189 7.55 -0.93 18.40
C GLN A 189 6.81 -2.11 17.77
N LEU A 190 7.45 -2.84 16.84
CA LEU A 190 6.85 -4.04 16.23
C LEU A 190 6.70 -5.18 17.25
N ALA A 191 7.65 -5.35 18.18
CA ALA A 191 7.53 -6.33 19.26
C ALA A 191 6.37 -6.00 20.21
N GLU A 192 6.20 -4.73 20.58
CA GLU A 192 5.05 -4.27 21.35
C GLU A 192 3.73 -4.48 20.63
N ALA A 193 3.67 -4.15 19.31
CA ALA A 193 2.49 -4.36 18.49
C ALA A 193 2.10 -5.84 18.43
N ARG A 194 3.09 -6.75 18.34
CA ARG A 194 2.86 -8.20 18.38
C ARG A 194 2.27 -8.66 19.71
N LEU A 195 2.76 -8.13 20.82
CA LEU A 195 2.30 -8.50 22.17
C LEU A 195 0.87 -8.02 22.44
N ARG A 196 0.54 -6.78 22.05
CA ARG A 196 -0.79 -6.19 22.28
C ARG A 196 -1.82 -6.58 21.20
N GLY A 197 -1.38 -7.15 20.06
CA GLY A 197 -2.26 -7.62 18.98
C GLY A 197 -2.62 -6.57 17.93
N TRP A 198 -2.19 -5.31 18.07
CA TRP A 198 -2.44 -4.23 17.13
C TRP A 198 -1.26 -3.26 17.03
N ALA A 199 -1.10 -2.60 15.90
CA ALA A 199 -0.09 -1.57 15.68
C ALA A 199 -0.72 -0.19 15.56
N SER A 200 0.08 0.84 15.78
CA SER A 200 -0.33 2.25 15.63
C SER A 200 0.69 3.04 14.81
N ASP A 201 0.18 4.09 14.20
CA ASP A 201 0.91 5.21 13.62
C ASP A 201 0.42 6.48 14.29
N ASP A 202 1.29 7.21 14.95
CA ASP A 202 0.99 8.47 15.62
C ASP A 202 1.69 9.63 14.92
N GLY A 203 1.15 10.04 13.77
CA GLY A 203 1.70 11.13 12.98
C GLY A 203 2.95 10.79 12.17
N GLU A 204 3.30 9.52 12.04
CA GLU A 204 4.53 9.09 11.38
C GLU A 204 4.45 9.15 9.86
N ASN A 205 3.28 8.83 9.29
CA ASN A 205 3.03 8.99 7.86
C ASN A 205 2.46 10.38 7.52
N SER A 206 1.67 10.96 8.43
CA SER A 206 1.07 12.29 8.26
C SER A 206 0.88 12.92 9.63
N VAL A 207 1.45 14.11 9.87
CA VAL A 207 1.56 14.79 11.18
C VAL A 207 0.25 14.83 11.96
N ASP A 208 -0.87 15.05 11.29
CA ASP A 208 -2.17 15.26 11.93
C ASP A 208 -3.04 14.00 12.03
N ILE A 209 -2.52 12.84 11.62
CA ILE A 209 -3.27 11.58 11.55
C ILE A 209 -2.73 10.59 12.57
N ARG A 210 -3.65 9.92 13.27
CA ARG A 210 -3.39 8.72 14.07
C ARG A 210 -4.13 7.53 13.45
N SER A 211 -3.53 6.36 13.53
CA SER A 211 -4.11 5.15 12.96
C SER A 211 -3.86 3.95 13.86
N VAL A 212 -4.81 3.03 13.84
CA VAL A 212 -4.69 1.70 14.46
C VAL A 212 -4.91 0.64 13.39
N ALA A 213 -4.16 -0.46 13.43
CA ALA A 213 -4.30 -1.56 12.50
C ALA A 213 -4.08 -2.93 13.15
N VAL A 214 -4.74 -3.93 12.58
CA VAL A 214 -4.59 -5.35 12.94
C VAL A 214 -4.31 -6.17 11.67
N ALA A 215 -3.26 -6.99 11.69
CA ALA A 215 -2.93 -7.89 10.59
C ALA A 215 -3.94 -9.04 10.53
N LEU A 216 -4.36 -9.45 9.34
CA LEU A 216 -5.33 -10.55 9.15
C LEU A 216 -4.67 -11.92 9.17
N ASN A 217 -3.47 -12.03 8.63
CA ASN A 217 -2.69 -13.27 8.56
C ASN A 217 -1.19 -12.95 8.44
N ALA A 218 -0.36 -13.90 8.84
CA ALA A 218 1.05 -13.94 8.49
C ALA A 218 1.16 -14.80 7.23
N ALA A 219 1.10 -14.20 6.04
CA ALA A 219 1.29 -14.94 4.79
C ALA A 219 2.76 -14.93 4.40
N ASP A 220 3.24 -16.04 3.84
CA ASP A 220 4.55 -16.14 3.23
C ASP A 220 4.66 -15.17 2.04
N GLY A 221 5.35 -14.05 2.26
CA GLY A 221 5.61 -13.06 1.21
C GLY A 221 4.74 -11.80 1.18
N GLY A 222 3.66 -11.72 1.94
CA GLY A 222 2.81 -10.53 2.09
C GLY A 222 1.64 -10.85 3.00
N GLY A 223 1.23 -9.90 3.80
CA GLY A 223 0.07 -10.03 4.67
C GLY A 223 -0.95 -8.96 4.34
N ASP A 224 -2.18 -9.21 4.75
CA ASP A 224 -3.24 -8.21 4.72
C ASP A 224 -3.49 -7.66 6.12
N ALA A 225 -3.93 -6.43 6.21
CA ALA A 225 -4.34 -5.80 7.47
C ALA A 225 -5.52 -4.87 7.25
N ILE A 226 -6.30 -4.65 8.30
CA ILE A 226 -7.32 -3.59 8.32
C ILE A 226 -6.93 -2.51 9.30
N SER A 227 -7.30 -1.27 9.02
CA SER A 227 -7.03 -0.12 9.89
C SER A 227 -8.20 0.83 10.00
N CYS A 228 -8.19 1.59 11.09
CA CYS A 228 -8.99 2.79 11.26
C CYS A 228 -8.07 3.99 11.49
N SER A 229 -8.34 5.08 10.80
CA SER A 229 -7.52 6.30 10.80
C SER A 229 -8.40 7.53 11.03
N ALA A 230 -7.96 8.43 11.90
CA ALA A 230 -8.63 9.68 12.19
C ALA A 230 -7.63 10.82 12.41
N PRO A 231 -8.05 12.09 12.28
CA PRO A 231 -7.27 13.23 12.77
C PRO A 231 -6.95 13.10 14.25
N ARG A 232 -5.73 13.52 14.64
CA ARG A 232 -5.30 13.55 16.05
C ARG A 232 -6.31 14.24 16.99
N SER A 233 -7.01 15.26 16.50
CA SER A 233 -8.03 15.98 17.26
C SER A 233 -9.25 15.14 17.65
N ARG A 234 -9.45 13.97 17.02
CA ARG A 234 -10.55 13.02 17.31
C ARG A 234 -10.08 11.66 17.80
N MET A 235 -8.77 11.47 17.91
CA MET A 235 -8.17 10.19 18.35
C MET A 235 -7.14 10.44 19.46
N ASP A 236 -7.62 10.72 20.66
CA ASP A 236 -6.81 10.67 21.88
C ASP A 236 -6.48 9.20 22.26
N ASP A 237 -5.71 8.99 23.32
CA ASP A 237 -5.26 7.64 23.70
C ASP A 237 -6.41 6.72 24.13
N ALA A 238 -7.45 7.28 24.79
CA ALA A 238 -8.63 6.51 25.18
C ALA A 238 -9.42 6.06 23.95
N ARG A 239 -9.65 6.98 23.01
CA ARG A 239 -10.33 6.70 21.75
C ARG A 239 -9.51 5.74 20.87
N MET A 240 -8.19 5.85 20.88
CA MET A 240 -7.31 4.91 20.18
C MET A 240 -7.47 3.47 20.71
N ALA A 241 -7.55 3.30 22.02
CA ALA A 241 -7.74 1.99 22.64
C ALA A 241 -9.14 1.40 22.30
N GLU A 242 -10.17 2.23 22.31
CA GLU A 242 -11.54 1.83 21.90
C GLU A 242 -11.58 1.38 20.43
N ILE A 243 -11.00 2.18 19.52
CA ILE A 243 -10.91 1.86 18.10
C ILE A 243 -10.06 0.60 17.88
N ALA A 244 -9.01 0.36 18.67
CA ALA A 244 -8.22 -0.86 18.58
C ALA A 244 -9.06 -2.11 18.88
N GLY A 245 -10.00 -2.02 19.82
CA GLY A 245 -11.00 -3.07 20.09
C GLY A 245 -11.85 -3.35 18.86
N ALA A 246 -12.50 -2.33 18.31
CA ALA A 246 -13.35 -2.44 17.12
C ALA A 246 -12.59 -3.01 15.90
N VAL A 247 -11.37 -2.53 15.64
CA VAL A 247 -10.52 -3.05 14.55
C VAL A 247 -10.16 -4.51 14.78
N THR A 248 -9.90 -4.92 16.03
CA THR A 248 -9.59 -6.32 16.37
C THR A 248 -10.80 -7.23 16.12
N GLU A 249 -11.99 -6.85 16.54
CA GLU A 249 -13.24 -7.60 16.30
C GLU A 249 -13.53 -7.73 14.80
N ALA A 250 -13.35 -6.65 14.05
CA ALA A 250 -13.48 -6.64 12.60
C ALA A 250 -12.46 -7.58 11.93
N ALA A 251 -11.19 -7.57 12.38
CA ALA A 251 -10.15 -8.45 11.88
C ALA A 251 -10.47 -9.93 12.16
N ASP A 252 -10.98 -10.26 13.34
CA ASP A 252 -11.36 -11.63 13.71
C ASP A 252 -12.56 -12.13 12.89
N SER A 253 -13.52 -11.25 12.62
CA SER A 253 -14.66 -11.54 11.74
C SER A 253 -14.17 -11.86 10.33
N LEU A 254 -13.29 -11.04 9.77
CA LEU A 254 -12.74 -11.26 8.42
C LEU A 254 -11.86 -12.50 8.34
N ARG A 255 -11.00 -12.76 9.34
CA ARG A 255 -10.22 -14.02 9.45
C ARG A 255 -11.11 -15.26 9.43
N THR A 256 -12.27 -15.18 10.09
CA THR A 256 -13.26 -16.28 10.13
C THR A 256 -13.86 -16.52 8.75
N LEU A 257 -14.18 -15.46 8.00
CA LEU A 257 -14.69 -15.56 6.63
C LEU A 257 -13.64 -16.16 5.68
N ILE A 258 -12.40 -15.69 5.74
CA ILE A 258 -11.29 -16.19 4.92
C ILE A 258 -11.06 -17.71 5.17
N LYS A 259 -11.04 -18.13 6.44
CA LYS A 259 -10.87 -19.55 6.78
C LYS A 259 -11.97 -20.45 6.21
N ARG A 260 -13.21 -19.97 6.16
CA ARG A 260 -14.34 -20.74 5.58
C ARG A 260 -14.21 -20.92 4.08
N LEU A 261 -13.67 -19.90 3.35
CA LEU A 261 -13.42 -20.00 1.91
C LEU A 261 -12.33 -21.03 1.57
N GLY A 262 -11.24 -21.08 2.34
CA GLY A 262 -10.12 -22.01 2.11
C GLY A 262 -10.42 -23.48 2.47
N GLN A 263 -11.64 -23.78 2.96
CA GLN A 263 -12.09 -25.13 3.27
C GLN A 263 -12.97 -25.75 2.18
N HIS A 264 -13.23 -25.04 1.10
CA HIS A 264 -13.97 -25.48 -0.08
C HIS A 264 -13.07 -25.56 -1.30
#